data_76f03f83fee14ad63f028a1b14c93b2f
#
_entry.id   76f03f83fee14ad63f028a1b14c93b2f
#
_cell.length_a   1.000
_cell.length_b   1.000
_cell.length_c   1.000
_cell.angle_alpha   90.00
_cell.angle_beta   90.00
_cell.angle_gamma   90.00
#
_symmetry.space_group_name_H-M   'P 1'
#
loop_
_entity.id
_entity.type
_entity.pdbx_description
1 polymer ?
#
loop_
_entity_poly.entity_id
_entity_poly.type
_entity_poly.pdbx_seq_one_letter_code
_entity_poly.pdbx_strand_id
1 'polypeptide(L)'
;ELIGQAGAAADAEVVGLLAESLKLAGVADFKIALASVSVLRALLASCGAAPQWRQAVLDAYHTSNFVTLDELTAGDGAQGVPPVFAQAIGKLARIRGGRAAIAEVRALVAPLGCETGLDGLEQAFDLLEAAGLADSIQVDFSVMSSFDYYTGIVFEAYAPGLGSPLGSGGRYDNTIGAYGESRPAAGFAFFLERAMAAAAAADERSASGTGQRPLRIAVPKGSLNADSIACLAACGLDVTGLDNPGRQLIIRNPGVEYIIVRPSEI
;
A
#
# COMPACT_ATOMS: atom_id res chain seq x y z
N GLU A 1 -3.03 20.82 2.38
CA GLU A 1 -3.80 20.71 3.62
C GLU A 1 -5.17 21.36 3.47
N LEU A 2 -6.23 20.68 3.91
CA LEU A 2 -7.59 21.18 3.99
C LEU A 2 -8.01 21.18 5.46
N ILE A 3 -8.11 22.38 6.05
CA ILE A 3 -8.37 22.59 7.47
C ILE A 3 -9.75 23.23 7.67
N GLY A 4 -10.51 22.75 8.65
CA GLY A 4 -11.83 23.28 9.00
C GLY A 4 -13.00 22.60 8.29
N GLN A 5 -12.75 21.63 7.41
CA GLN A 5 -13.79 20.85 6.73
C GLN A 5 -13.73 19.38 7.14
N ALA A 6 -14.86 18.85 7.56
CA ALA A 6 -15.02 17.47 7.96
C ALA A 6 -15.74 16.65 6.87
N GLY A 7 -15.66 15.32 7.00
CA GLY A 7 -16.47 14.38 6.24
C GLY A 7 -15.92 14.00 4.87
N ALA A 8 -16.66 13.11 4.23
CA ALA A 8 -16.26 12.42 3.01
C ALA A 8 -15.99 13.33 1.81
N ALA A 9 -16.69 14.47 1.72
CA ALA A 9 -16.45 15.44 0.63
C ALA A 9 -15.07 16.09 0.73
N ALA A 10 -14.64 16.45 1.94
CA ALA A 10 -13.30 16.98 2.18
C ALA A 10 -12.23 15.92 1.95
N ASP A 11 -12.49 14.67 2.33
CA ASP A 11 -11.59 13.54 2.07
C ASP A 11 -11.43 13.30 0.56
N ALA A 12 -12.53 13.28 -0.18
CA ALA A 12 -12.51 13.11 -1.63
C ALA A 12 -11.81 14.27 -2.34
N GLU A 13 -11.99 15.52 -1.88
CA GLU A 13 -11.28 16.69 -2.41
C GLU A 13 -9.77 16.53 -2.29
N VAL A 14 -9.28 16.15 -1.10
CA VAL A 14 -7.85 16.00 -0.85
C VAL A 14 -7.25 14.87 -1.69
N VAL A 15 -7.93 13.72 -1.82
CA VAL A 15 -7.49 12.61 -2.67
C VAL A 15 -7.53 13.01 -4.15
N GLY A 16 -8.57 13.73 -4.57
CA GLY A 16 -8.70 14.27 -5.94
C GLY A 16 -7.55 15.21 -6.30
N LEU A 17 -7.17 16.10 -5.37
CA LEU A 17 -6.02 17.00 -5.54
C LEU A 17 -4.70 16.24 -5.68
N LEU A 18 -4.50 15.15 -4.92
CA LEU A 18 -3.33 14.28 -5.12
C LEU A 18 -3.35 13.66 -6.52
N ALA A 19 -4.49 13.14 -6.97
CA ALA A 19 -4.64 12.55 -8.30
C ALA A 19 -4.34 13.57 -9.42
N GLU A 20 -4.83 14.79 -9.29
CA GLU A 20 -4.54 15.88 -10.24
C GLU A 20 -3.07 16.28 -10.21
N SER A 21 -2.46 16.36 -9.02
CA SER A 21 -1.04 16.67 -8.87
C SER A 21 -0.17 15.64 -9.59
N LEU A 22 -0.53 14.35 -9.50
CA LEU A 22 0.16 13.27 -10.22
C LEU A 22 0.03 13.43 -11.74
N LYS A 23 -1.19 13.69 -12.24
CA LYS A 23 -1.43 13.91 -13.67
C LYS A 23 -0.63 15.10 -14.20
N LEU A 24 -0.62 16.22 -13.47
CA LEU A 24 0.13 17.42 -13.82
C LEU A 24 1.65 17.19 -13.80
N ALA A 25 2.14 16.31 -12.92
CA ALA A 25 3.53 15.89 -12.88
C ALA A 25 3.92 14.90 -14.02
N GLY A 26 2.99 14.57 -14.92
CA GLY A 26 3.22 13.65 -16.04
C GLY A 26 3.07 12.17 -15.68
N VAL A 27 2.55 11.84 -14.50
CA VAL A 27 2.28 10.46 -14.09
C VAL A 27 0.87 10.09 -14.54
N ALA A 28 0.76 9.47 -15.72
CA ALA A 28 -0.54 9.11 -16.30
C ALA A 28 -1.13 7.81 -15.71
N ASP A 29 -0.26 6.86 -15.33
CA ASP A 29 -0.65 5.56 -14.78
C ASP A 29 -0.29 5.50 -13.29
N PHE A 30 -1.30 5.57 -12.44
CA PHE A 30 -1.15 5.49 -10.99
C PHE A 30 -2.37 4.82 -10.35
N LYS A 31 -2.17 4.32 -9.13
CA LYS A 31 -3.24 3.84 -8.25
C LYS A 31 -3.13 4.53 -6.90
N ILE A 32 -4.27 4.96 -6.36
CA ILE A 32 -4.37 5.48 -5.00
C ILE A 32 -5.10 4.43 -4.16
N ALA A 33 -4.38 3.85 -3.22
CA ALA A 33 -4.91 2.91 -2.24
C ALA A 33 -5.54 3.69 -1.08
N LEU A 34 -6.77 3.36 -0.73
CA LEU A 34 -7.58 4.02 0.30
C LEU A 34 -7.92 3.03 1.40
N ALA A 35 -7.82 3.44 2.65
CA ALA A 35 -8.31 2.69 3.80
C ALA A 35 -8.89 3.62 4.87
N SER A 36 -9.49 3.05 5.90
CA SER A 36 -9.90 3.78 7.11
C SER A 36 -9.23 3.17 8.34
N VAL A 37 -8.41 3.97 9.03
CA VAL A 37 -7.76 3.53 10.29
C VAL A 37 -8.78 3.29 11.40
N SER A 38 -9.96 3.91 11.32
CA SER A 38 -11.02 3.79 12.31
C SER A 38 -11.52 2.36 12.47
N VAL A 39 -11.54 1.57 11.39
CA VAL A 39 -12.00 0.17 11.41
C VAL A 39 -11.08 -0.69 12.27
N LEU A 40 -9.76 -0.65 12.01
CA LEU A 40 -8.79 -1.40 12.81
C LEU A 40 -8.80 -0.94 14.27
N ARG A 41 -8.86 0.38 14.50
CA ARG A 41 -8.93 0.93 15.86
C ARG A 41 -10.17 0.46 16.61
N ALA A 42 -11.33 0.39 15.95
CA ALA A 42 -12.56 -0.13 16.55
C ALA A 42 -12.42 -1.61 16.93
N LEU A 43 -11.84 -2.44 16.06
CA LEU A 43 -11.55 -3.84 16.35
C LEU A 43 -10.61 -3.97 17.55
N LEU A 44 -9.50 -3.22 17.57
CA LEU A 44 -8.52 -3.27 18.66
C LEU A 44 -9.08 -2.72 19.98
N ALA A 45 -9.98 -1.74 19.95
CA ALA A 45 -10.63 -1.21 21.16
C ALA A 45 -11.63 -2.22 21.74
N SER A 46 -12.32 -2.98 20.88
CA SER A 46 -13.42 -3.87 21.28
C SER A 46 -12.96 -5.30 21.60
N CYS A 47 -11.75 -5.70 21.18
CA CYS A 47 -11.29 -7.09 21.31
C CYS A 47 -10.92 -7.52 22.74
N GLY A 48 -10.85 -6.60 23.70
CA GLY A 48 -10.48 -6.93 25.09
C GLY A 48 -9.02 -7.37 25.29
N ALA A 49 -8.18 -7.29 24.24
CA ALA A 49 -6.79 -7.72 24.29
C ALA A 49 -5.91 -6.84 25.17
N ALA A 50 -4.81 -7.40 25.69
CA ALA A 50 -3.80 -6.65 26.42
C ALA A 50 -3.20 -5.51 25.58
N PRO A 51 -2.82 -4.38 26.21
CA PRO A 51 -2.25 -3.23 25.48
C PRO A 51 -1.02 -3.60 24.63
N GLN A 52 -0.16 -4.48 25.13
CA GLN A 52 1.05 -4.94 24.44
C GLN A 52 0.71 -5.70 23.13
N TRP A 53 -0.31 -6.54 23.18
CA TRP A 53 -0.77 -7.26 21.98
C TRP A 53 -1.35 -6.30 20.94
N ARG A 54 -2.17 -5.33 21.37
CA ARG A 54 -2.72 -4.30 20.48
C ARG A 54 -1.64 -3.49 19.80
N GLN A 55 -0.58 -3.13 20.55
CA GLN A 55 0.57 -2.41 20.00
C GLN A 55 1.32 -3.28 18.99
N ALA A 56 1.59 -4.55 19.30
CA ALA A 56 2.25 -5.46 18.38
C ALA A 56 1.48 -5.64 17.06
N VAL A 57 0.13 -5.68 17.11
CA VAL A 57 -0.71 -5.70 15.89
C VAL A 57 -0.55 -4.40 15.10
N LEU A 58 -0.57 -3.23 15.75
CA LEU A 58 -0.36 -1.95 15.07
C LEU A 58 1.02 -1.89 14.42
N ASP A 59 2.07 -2.32 15.13
CA ASP A 59 3.44 -2.35 14.61
C ASP A 59 3.56 -3.27 13.38
N ALA A 60 2.88 -4.44 13.41
CA ALA A 60 2.84 -5.36 12.28
C ALA A 60 2.14 -4.73 11.06
N TYR A 61 1.04 -3.99 11.26
CA TYR A 61 0.38 -3.23 10.20
C TYR A 61 1.28 -2.12 9.66
N HIS A 62 1.88 -1.30 10.51
CA HIS A 62 2.74 -0.16 10.12
C HIS A 62 3.96 -0.60 9.33
N THR A 63 4.49 -1.80 9.62
CA THR A 63 5.64 -2.36 8.91
C THR A 63 5.25 -3.30 7.77
N SER A 64 3.95 -3.46 7.51
CA SER A 64 3.41 -4.43 6.54
C SER A 64 3.93 -5.87 6.78
N ASN A 65 4.20 -6.21 8.04
CA ASN A 65 4.69 -7.52 8.43
C ASN A 65 3.54 -8.50 8.64
N PHE A 66 3.04 -9.05 7.54
CA PHE A 66 1.91 -9.98 7.56
C PHE A 66 2.24 -11.34 8.18
N VAL A 67 3.51 -11.74 8.24
CA VAL A 67 3.93 -12.97 8.95
C VAL A 67 3.71 -12.79 10.44
N THR A 68 4.22 -11.71 11.01
CA THR A 68 3.99 -11.39 12.43
C THR A 68 2.50 -11.17 12.74
N LEU A 69 1.75 -10.54 11.82
CA LEU A 69 0.31 -10.37 11.99
C LEU A 69 -0.41 -11.72 12.06
N ASP A 70 -0.04 -12.70 11.21
CA ASP A 70 -0.58 -14.06 11.26
C ASP A 70 -0.25 -14.76 12.56
N GLU A 71 1.00 -14.66 13.03
CA GLU A 71 1.41 -15.20 14.32
C GLU A 71 0.61 -14.62 15.48
N LEU A 72 0.38 -13.30 15.49
CA LEU A 72 -0.40 -12.61 16.53
C LEU A 72 -1.90 -12.96 16.49
N THR A 73 -2.44 -13.29 15.33
CA THR A 73 -3.88 -13.51 15.14
C THR A 73 -4.28 -14.99 15.09
N ALA A 74 -3.31 -15.92 15.18
CA ALA A 74 -3.55 -17.36 15.12
C ALA A 74 -2.97 -18.08 16.36
N GLY A 75 -3.59 -19.19 16.73
CA GLY A 75 -3.10 -20.10 17.77
C GLY A 75 -2.79 -19.39 19.11
N ASP A 76 -1.61 -19.67 19.63
CA ASP A 76 -1.16 -19.14 20.92
C ASP A 76 -0.87 -17.63 20.89
N GLY A 77 -0.61 -17.07 19.72
CA GLY A 77 -0.40 -15.61 19.55
C GLY A 77 -1.66 -14.78 19.83
N ALA A 78 -2.84 -15.38 19.63
CA ALA A 78 -4.14 -14.76 19.92
C ALA A 78 -4.65 -15.06 21.33
N GLN A 79 -3.79 -15.54 22.26
CA GLN A 79 -4.21 -15.90 23.61
C GLN A 79 -4.85 -14.72 24.35
N GLY A 80 -6.05 -14.94 24.89
CA GLY A 80 -6.83 -13.90 25.57
C GLY A 80 -7.59 -12.95 24.65
N VAL A 81 -7.55 -13.19 23.33
CA VAL A 81 -8.34 -12.43 22.32
C VAL A 81 -9.46 -13.32 21.82
N PRO A 82 -10.72 -12.85 21.78
CA PRO A 82 -11.80 -13.65 21.20
C PRO A 82 -11.49 -14.00 19.74
N PRO A 83 -11.62 -15.27 19.31
CA PRO A 83 -11.22 -15.74 17.98
C PRO A 83 -11.83 -14.93 16.82
N VAL A 84 -13.06 -14.43 17.01
CA VAL A 84 -13.75 -13.63 15.99
C VAL A 84 -13.02 -12.30 15.71
N PHE A 85 -12.46 -11.64 16.74
CA PHE A 85 -11.68 -10.43 16.59
C PHE A 85 -10.30 -10.71 15.98
N ALA A 86 -9.60 -11.73 16.47
CA ALA A 86 -8.30 -12.12 15.92
C ALA A 86 -8.42 -12.45 14.42
N GLN A 87 -9.42 -13.25 14.02
CA GLN A 87 -9.68 -13.56 12.62
C GLN A 87 -10.05 -12.32 11.79
N ALA A 88 -10.88 -11.41 12.34
CA ALA A 88 -11.27 -10.20 11.65
C ALA A 88 -10.04 -9.30 11.40
N ILE A 89 -9.17 -9.11 12.39
CA ILE A 89 -7.94 -8.32 12.29
C ILE A 89 -6.99 -8.92 11.24
N GLY A 90 -6.77 -10.24 11.25
CA GLY A 90 -5.89 -10.90 10.29
C GLY A 90 -6.44 -10.87 8.85
N LYS A 91 -7.77 -10.99 8.67
CA LYS A 91 -8.42 -10.92 7.35
C LYS A 91 -8.44 -9.49 6.80
N LEU A 92 -8.68 -8.49 7.65
CA LEU A 92 -8.79 -7.10 7.24
C LEU A 92 -7.58 -6.64 6.42
N ALA A 93 -6.36 -6.99 6.84
CA ALA A 93 -5.11 -6.65 6.15
C ALA A 93 -4.99 -7.22 4.72
N ARG A 94 -5.87 -8.14 4.34
CA ARG A 94 -5.84 -8.81 3.03
C ARG A 94 -6.95 -8.38 2.10
N ILE A 95 -7.90 -7.59 2.60
CA ILE A 95 -9.03 -7.10 1.80
C ILE A 95 -8.56 -5.92 0.97
N ARG A 96 -8.62 -6.11 -0.35
CA ARG A 96 -8.29 -5.08 -1.34
C ARG A 96 -9.15 -5.23 -2.59
N GLY A 97 -9.37 -4.13 -3.29
CA GLY A 97 -10.13 -4.13 -4.54
C GLY A 97 -10.86 -2.81 -4.77
N GLY A 98 -11.89 -2.85 -5.61
CA GLY A 98 -12.79 -1.73 -5.83
C GLY A 98 -13.86 -1.61 -4.73
N ARG A 99 -15.00 -1.01 -5.07
CA ARG A 99 -16.15 -0.84 -4.17
C ARG A 99 -16.58 -2.13 -3.42
N ALA A 100 -16.47 -3.28 -4.06
CA ALA A 100 -16.83 -4.56 -3.43
C ALA A 100 -16.01 -4.87 -2.16
N ALA A 101 -14.78 -4.37 -2.07
CA ALA A 101 -13.94 -4.54 -0.88
C ALA A 101 -14.53 -3.83 0.35
N ILE A 102 -15.22 -2.70 0.18
CA ILE A 102 -15.90 -2.00 1.29
C ILE A 102 -17.04 -2.88 1.84
N ALA A 103 -17.81 -3.50 0.96
CA ALA A 103 -18.89 -4.41 1.36
C ALA A 103 -18.34 -5.65 2.08
N GLU A 104 -17.19 -6.19 1.61
CA GLU A 104 -16.49 -7.31 2.26
C GLU A 104 -16.04 -6.95 3.67
N VAL A 105 -15.42 -5.77 3.85
CA VAL A 105 -15.03 -5.28 5.19
C VAL A 105 -16.26 -5.09 6.06
N ARG A 106 -17.33 -4.49 5.53
CA ARG A 106 -18.57 -4.28 6.29
C ARG A 106 -19.14 -5.63 6.77
N ALA A 107 -19.22 -6.62 5.90
CA ALA A 107 -19.67 -7.97 6.28
C ALA A 107 -18.77 -8.63 7.34
N LEU A 108 -17.47 -8.36 7.31
CA LEU A 108 -16.50 -8.87 8.28
C LEU A 108 -16.69 -8.23 9.66
N VAL A 109 -16.92 -6.93 9.74
CA VAL A 109 -16.86 -6.17 11.01
C VAL A 109 -18.24 -5.82 11.61
N ALA A 110 -19.32 -5.85 10.83
CA ALA A 110 -20.69 -5.56 11.31
C ALA A 110 -21.13 -6.48 12.47
N PRO A 111 -20.88 -7.81 12.43
CA PRO A 111 -21.21 -8.68 13.56
C PRO A 111 -20.50 -8.34 14.86
N LEU A 112 -19.40 -7.54 14.77
CA LEU A 112 -18.57 -7.12 15.89
C LEU A 112 -18.87 -5.68 16.33
N GLY A 113 -19.78 -4.96 15.65
CA GLY A 113 -20.09 -3.55 15.91
C GLY A 113 -18.92 -2.60 15.61
N CYS A 114 -18.05 -2.96 14.65
CA CYS A 114 -16.79 -2.24 14.35
C CYS A 114 -16.82 -1.55 12.97
N GLU A 115 -17.97 -1.02 12.55
CA GLU A 115 -18.19 -0.38 11.24
C GLU A 115 -17.72 1.09 11.20
N THR A 116 -17.16 1.60 12.28
CA THR A 116 -16.72 3.01 12.40
C THR A 116 -15.84 3.43 11.24
N GLY A 117 -16.23 4.50 10.55
CA GLY A 117 -15.49 5.07 9.43
C GLY A 117 -15.73 4.43 8.07
N LEU A 118 -16.51 3.34 7.97
CA LEU A 118 -16.85 2.71 6.67
C LEU A 118 -17.79 3.56 5.83
N ASP A 119 -18.80 4.19 6.44
CA ASP A 119 -19.72 5.05 5.69
C ASP A 119 -19.01 6.26 5.08
N GLY A 120 -18.06 6.85 5.82
CA GLY A 120 -17.24 7.94 5.31
C GLY A 120 -16.30 7.50 4.18
N LEU A 121 -15.69 6.31 4.31
CA LEU A 121 -14.86 5.73 3.24
C LEU A 121 -15.69 5.44 1.99
N GLU A 122 -16.88 4.85 2.15
CA GLU A 122 -17.79 4.54 1.04
C GLU A 122 -18.25 5.81 0.30
N GLN A 123 -18.68 6.83 1.04
CA GLN A 123 -19.06 8.11 0.46
C GLN A 123 -17.89 8.81 -0.26
N ALA A 124 -16.68 8.80 0.32
CA ALA A 124 -15.51 9.37 -0.33
C ALA A 124 -15.17 8.60 -1.62
N PHE A 125 -15.26 7.28 -1.59
CA PHE A 125 -15.06 6.43 -2.76
C PHE A 125 -16.06 6.75 -3.87
N ASP A 126 -17.35 6.88 -3.55
CA ASP A 126 -18.40 7.24 -4.51
C ASP A 126 -18.17 8.61 -5.15
N LEU A 127 -17.75 9.60 -4.36
CA LEU A 127 -17.43 10.94 -4.87
C LEU A 127 -16.23 10.92 -5.82
N LEU A 128 -15.22 10.11 -5.52
CA LEU A 128 -14.05 9.94 -6.38
C LEU A 128 -14.39 9.19 -7.68
N GLU A 129 -15.26 8.17 -7.62
CA GLU A 129 -15.79 7.51 -8.83
C GLU A 129 -16.57 8.50 -9.70
N ALA A 130 -17.44 9.31 -9.09
CA ALA A 130 -18.21 10.35 -9.78
C ALA A 130 -17.30 11.43 -10.40
N ALA A 131 -16.13 11.69 -9.80
CA ALA A 131 -15.10 12.58 -10.35
C ALA A 131 -14.25 11.94 -11.47
N GLY A 132 -14.56 10.70 -11.90
CA GLY A 132 -13.86 10.00 -12.98
C GLY A 132 -12.55 9.35 -12.57
N LEU A 133 -12.36 9.06 -11.28
CA LEU A 133 -11.17 8.41 -10.74
C LEU A 133 -11.36 6.90 -10.48
N ALA A 134 -12.47 6.30 -10.92
CA ALA A 134 -12.80 4.89 -10.68
C ALA A 134 -11.64 3.92 -10.97
N ASP A 135 -10.96 4.13 -12.11
CA ASP A 135 -9.83 3.28 -12.52
C ASP A 135 -8.53 3.60 -11.77
N SER A 136 -8.46 4.72 -11.06
CA SER A 136 -7.24 5.18 -10.38
C SER A 136 -7.29 4.96 -8.87
N ILE A 137 -8.46 4.61 -8.30
CA ILE A 137 -8.63 4.38 -6.87
C ILE A 137 -8.87 2.90 -6.58
N GLN A 138 -8.40 2.44 -5.45
CA GLN A 138 -8.73 1.13 -4.89
C GLN A 138 -8.78 1.19 -3.38
N VAL A 139 -9.59 0.34 -2.78
CA VAL A 139 -9.58 0.10 -1.34
C VAL A 139 -8.49 -0.92 -1.04
N ASP A 140 -7.64 -0.64 -0.06
CA ASP A 140 -6.62 -1.58 0.40
C ASP A 140 -6.37 -1.39 1.90
N PHE A 141 -6.89 -2.29 2.71
CA PHE A 141 -6.75 -2.23 4.16
C PHE A 141 -5.37 -2.69 4.67
N SER A 142 -4.45 -3.06 3.78
CA SER A 142 -3.04 -3.23 4.12
C SER A 142 -2.29 -1.89 4.24
N VAL A 143 -2.83 -0.84 3.62
CA VAL A 143 -2.27 0.51 3.71
C VAL A 143 -2.62 1.10 5.07
N MET A 144 -1.61 1.15 5.92
CA MET A 144 -1.72 1.74 7.24
C MET A 144 -0.50 2.63 7.43
N SER A 145 -0.71 3.93 7.44
CA SER A 145 0.38 4.86 7.70
C SER A 145 0.98 4.61 9.08
N SER A 146 2.30 4.69 9.19
CA SER A 146 3.03 4.63 10.46
C SER A 146 2.74 5.84 11.38
N PHE A 147 1.96 6.80 10.91
CA PHE A 147 1.60 7.98 11.71
C PHE A 147 0.32 7.73 12.52
N ASP A 148 0.48 7.61 13.83
CA ASP A 148 -0.62 7.37 14.78
C ASP A 148 -1.62 8.52 14.91
N TYR A 149 -1.35 9.67 14.29
CA TYR A 149 -2.22 10.84 14.39
C TYR A 149 -3.43 10.80 13.44
N TYR A 150 -3.46 9.91 12.44
CA TYR A 150 -4.61 9.79 11.54
C TYR A 150 -5.85 9.30 12.28
N THR A 151 -7.00 9.91 11.98
CA THR A 151 -8.28 9.66 12.66
C THR A 151 -9.36 9.06 11.76
N GLY A 152 -9.15 9.02 10.46
CA GLY A 152 -10.14 8.60 9.47
C GLY A 152 -9.53 7.89 8.28
N ILE A 153 -9.83 8.42 7.08
CA ILE A 153 -9.27 7.89 5.84
C ILE A 153 -7.75 8.08 5.81
N VAL A 154 -7.06 7.10 5.26
CA VAL A 154 -5.65 7.15 4.87
C VAL A 154 -5.50 6.71 3.43
N PHE A 155 -4.49 7.24 2.74
CA PHE A 155 -4.27 6.91 1.34
C PHE A 155 -2.81 7.03 0.94
N GLU A 156 -2.42 6.22 -0.04
CA GLU A 156 -1.10 6.24 -0.66
C GLU A 156 -1.22 6.07 -2.17
N ALA A 157 -0.43 6.83 -2.92
CA ALA A 157 -0.42 6.78 -4.38
C ALA A 157 0.83 6.06 -4.88
N TYR A 158 0.64 5.15 -5.83
CA TYR A 158 1.69 4.33 -6.43
C TYR A 158 1.66 4.39 -7.95
N ALA A 159 2.82 4.25 -8.58
CA ALA A 159 2.95 4.08 -10.03
C ALA A 159 3.71 2.78 -10.36
N PRO A 160 3.43 2.17 -11.52
CA PRO A 160 4.14 0.96 -11.94
C PRO A 160 5.64 1.18 -12.05
N GLY A 161 6.42 0.23 -11.51
CA GLY A 161 7.87 0.24 -11.57
C GLY A 161 8.57 0.97 -10.41
N LEU A 162 7.81 1.54 -9.49
CA LEU A 162 8.34 2.12 -8.24
C LEU A 162 7.75 1.39 -7.03
N GLY A 163 8.61 0.93 -6.13
CA GLY A 163 8.22 0.23 -4.90
C GLY A 163 7.86 1.15 -3.73
N SER A 164 7.86 2.48 -3.94
CA SER A 164 7.58 3.48 -2.90
C SER A 164 6.44 4.40 -3.32
N PRO A 165 5.62 4.89 -2.39
CA PRO A 165 4.52 5.78 -2.72
C PRO A 165 5.00 7.11 -3.30
N LEU A 166 4.24 7.68 -4.23
CA LEU A 166 4.46 9.00 -4.85
C LEU A 166 3.87 10.13 -4.01
N GLY A 167 2.97 9.80 -3.13
CA GLY A 167 2.35 10.68 -2.15
C GLY A 167 1.56 9.87 -1.15
N SER A 168 1.42 10.38 0.05
CA SER A 168 0.66 9.75 1.13
C SER A 168 -0.04 10.80 1.98
N GLY A 169 -1.18 10.44 2.55
CA GLY A 169 -1.95 11.36 3.35
C GLY A 169 -3.10 10.70 4.10
N GLY A 170 -3.94 11.54 4.71
CA GLY A 170 -5.11 11.09 5.45
C GLY A 170 -5.77 12.20 6.25
N ARG A 171 -6.79 11.83 7.02
CA ARG A 171 -7.53 12.71 7.94
C ARG A 171 -6.92 12.64 9.34
N TYR A 172 -6.73 13.82 9.98
CA TYR A 172 -6.09 13.94 11.29
C TYR A 172 -6.74 15.04 12.17
N ASP A 173 -8.01 14.86 12.48
CA ASP A 173 -8.86 15.85 13.14
C ASP A 173 -8.40 16.28 14.55
N ASN A 174 -7.58 15.45 15.22
CA ASN A 174 -7.12 15.75 16.58
C ASN A 174 -5.80 16.53 16.64
N THR A 175 -5.09 16.66 15.53
CA THR A 175 -3.72 17.21 15.52
C THR A 175 -3.73 18.74 15.69
N ILE A 176 -4.65 19.43 15.02
CA ILE A 176 -4.72 20.90 15.06
C ILE A 176 -5.03 21.41 16.46
N GLY A 177 -5.84 20.68 17.22
CA GLY A 177 -6.20 21.05 18.60
C GLY A 177 -5.00 21.13 19.58
N ALA A 178 -3.87 20.50 19.26
CA ALA A 178 -2.64 20.62 20.06
C ALA A 178 -1.97 22.00 19.94
N TYR A 179 -2.32 22.77 18.89
CA TYR A 179 -1.72 24.07 18.59
C TYR A 179 -2.69 25.24 18.71
N GLY A 180 -3.97 24.98 19.05
CA GLY A 180 -4.99 26.04 19.15
C GLY A 180 -6.40 25.46 19.17
N GLU A 181 -7.33 26.14 18.48
CA GLU A 181 -8.71 25.66 18.35
C GLU A 181 -8.74 24.33 17.56
N SER A 182 -9.48 23.35 18.08
CA SER A 182 -9.63 22.07 17.40
C SER A 182 -10.41 22.24 16.11
N ARG A 183 -9.84 21.80 15.00
CA ARG A 183 -10.46 21.84 13.67
C ARG A 183 -10.20 20.52 12.95
N PRO A 184 -11.20 19.98 12.22
CA PRO A 184 -10.97 18.83 11.37
C PRO A 184 -9.95 19.19 10.29
N ALA A 185 -9.11 18.22 9.93
CA ALA A 185 -8.08 18.41 8.93
C ALA A 185 -7.79 17.13 8.14
N ALA A 186 -7.52 17.29 6.85
CA ALA A 186 -7.02 16.26 5.97
C ALA A 186 -5.97 16.86 5.02
N GLY A 187 -4.98 16.06 4.62
CA GLY A 187 -3.94 16.53 3.73
C GLY A 187 -3.03 15.42 3.25
N PHE A 188 -2.07 15.77 2.40
CA PHE A 188 -1.08 14.81 1.89
C PHE A 188 0.28 15.44 1.70
N ALA A 189 1.31 14.59 1.70
CA ALA A 189 2.64 14.89 1.21
C ALA A 189 2.77 14.35 -0.23
N PHE A 190 3.35 15.16 -1.12
CA PHE A 190 3.65 14.79 -2.50
C PHE A 190 5.18 14.68 -2.66
N PHE A 191 5.66 13.54 -3.13
CA PHE A 191 7.08 13.25 -3.27
C PHE A 191 7.54 13.54 -4.70
N LEU A 192 7.94 14.78 -4.95
CA LEU A 192 8.24 15.30 -6.29
C LEU A 192 9.28 14.46 -7.04
N GLU A 193 10.38 14.08 -6.39
CA GLU A 193 11.44 13.29 -7.03
C GLU A 193 10.94 11.92 -7.49
N ARG A 194 10.05 11.29 -6.70
CA ARG A 194 9.44 10.00 -7.06
C ARG A 194 8.45 10.15 -8.21
N ALA A 195 7.66 11.23 -8.22
CA ALA A 195 6.75 11.53 -9.32
C ALA A 195 7.52 11.79 -10.62
N MET A 196 8.62 12.55 -10.58
CA MET A 196 9.50 12.77 -11.72
C MET A 196 10.10 11.45 -12.24
N ALA A 197 10.58 10.58 -11.35
CA ALA A 197 11.09 9.26 -11.73
C ALA A 197 10.01 8.37 -12.37
N ALA A 198 8.76 8.44 -11.85
CA ALA A 198 7.63 7.70 -12.42
C ALA A 198 7.27 8.20 -13.83
N ALA A 199 7.25 9.52 -14.03
CA ALA A 199 6.99 10.14 -15.32
C ALA A 199 8.06 9.76 -16.35
N ALA A 200 9.35 9.88 -16.01
CA ALA A 200 10.46 9.47 -16.87
C ALA A 200 10.38 7.97 -17.25
N ALA A 201 10.08 7.10 -16.28
CA ALA A 201 9.89 5.68 -16.54
C ALA A 201 8.65 5.39 -17.43
N ALA A 202 7.62 6.23 -17.40
CA ALA A 202 6.47 6.12 -18.29
C ALA A 202 6.83 6.51 -19.72
N ASP A 203 7.60 7.59 -19.90
CA ASP A 203 8.09 8.04 -21.21
C ASP A 203 8.98 6.98 -21.86
N GLU A 204 9.90 6.38 -21.11
CA GLU A 204 10.75 5.29 -21.60
C GLU A 204 9.91 4.06 -22.03
N ARG A 205 8.85 3.75 -21.29
CA ARG A 205 7.91 2.67 -21.66
C ARG A 205 7.15 2.97 -22.96
N SER A 206 6.75 4.21 -23.16
CA SER A 206 6.03 4.67 -24.33
C SER A 206 6.94 4.74 -25.56
N ALA A 207 8.18 5.18 -25.38
CA ALA A 207 9.19 5.29 -26.43
C ALA A 207 9.70 3.92 -26.92
N SER A 208 9.71 2.89 -26.04
CA SER A 208 10.15 1.55 -26.40
C SER A 208 9.14 0.75 -27.24
N GLY A 209 8.00 1.32 -27.61
CA GLY A 209 6.96 0.80 -28.51
C GLY A 209 6.70 -0.70 -28.38
N THR A 210 5.49 -1.10 -28.06
CA THR A 210 4.87 -2.45 -28.17
C THR A 210 5.73 -3.73 -28.06
N GLY A 211 7.00 -3.63 -27.73
CA GLY A 211 7.87 -4.76 -27.41
C GLY A 211 7.57 -5.25 -26.00
N GLN A 212 7.31 -6.54 -25.83
CA GLN A 212 7.26 -7.20 -24.53
C GLN A 212 8.44 -6.71 -23.68
N ARG A 213 8.15 -6.12 -22.51
CA ARG A 213 9.20 -5.79 -21.56
C ARG A 213 10.00 -7.05 -21.27
N PRO A 214 11.33 -7.00 -21.34
CA PRO A 214 12.11 -8.14 -20.91
C PRO A 214 11.75 -8.43 -19.44
N LEU A 215 11.59 -9.70 -19.13
CA LEU A 215 11.40 -10.15 -17.75
C LEU A 215 12.64 -9.73 -16.94
N ARG A 216 12.45 -8.98 -15.86
CA ARG A 216 13.57 -8.56 -14.99
C ARG A 216 13.70 -9.50 -13.81
N ILE A 217 14.86 -10.12 -13.69
CA ILE A 217 15.13 -11.11 -12.65
C ILE A 217 16.36 -10.67 -11.85
N ALA A 218 16.19 -10.54 -10.53
CA ALA A 218 17.31 -10.37 -9.61
C ALA A 218 18.00 -11.72 -9.40
N VAL A 219 19.30 -11.78 -9.64
CA VAL A 219 20.11 -12.99 -9.48
C VAL A 219 21.12 -12.76 -8.37
N PRO A 220 21.17 -13.63 -7.35
CA PRO A 220 22.08 -13.46 -6.23
C PRO A 220 23.53 -13.64 -6.66
N LYS A 221 24.44 -12.82 -6.10
CA LYS A 221 25.89 -12.99 -6.24
C LYS A 221 26.40 -13.94 -5.15
N GLY A 222 27.37 -14.78 -5.48
CA GLY A 222 28.03 -15.66 -4.52
C GLY A 222 27.58 -17.13 -4.62
N SER A 223 27.51 -17.82 -3.49
CA SER A 223 27.26 -19.29 -3.45
C SER A 223 25.91 -19.73 -4.04
N LEU A 224 24.90 -18.87 -4.03
CA LEU A 224 23.57 -19.18 -4.57
C LEU A 224 23.47 -18.92 -6.09
N ASN A 225 24.49 -18.36 -6.72
CA ASN A 225 24.45 -17.99 -8.13
C ASN A 225 24.28 -19.21 -9.05
N ALA A 226 25.09 -20.25 -8.85
CA ALA A 226 25.10 -21.45 -9.71
C ALA A 226 23.73 -22.16 -9.71
N ASP A 227 23.12 -22.34 -8.53
CA ASP A 227 21.83 -22.98 -8.39
C ASP A 227 20.71 -22.12 -9.01
N SER A 228 20.78 -20.78 -8.85
CA SER A 228 19.86 -19.85 -9.47
C SER A 228 19.93 -19.90 -10.99
N ILE A 229 21.14 -19.92 -11.57
CA ILE A 229 21.35 -20.05 -13.01
C ILE A 229 20.79 -21.36 -13.54
N ALA A 230 21.06 -22.48 -12.84
CA ALA A 230 20.55 -23.78 -13.23
C ALA A 230 19.00 -23.82 -13.22
N CYS A 231 18.38 -23.22 -12.22
CA CYS A 231 16.91 -23.09 -12.13
C CYS A 231 16.35 -22.28 -13.27
N LEU A 232 16.92 -21.11 -13.57
CA LEU A 232 16.50 -20.23 -14.66
C LEU A 232 16.63 -20.91 -16.03
N ALA A 233 17.74 -21.61 -16.26
CA ALA A 233 17.96 -22.41 -17.47
C ALA A 233 16.90 -23.54 -17.62
N ALA A 234 16.59 -24.21 -16.52
CA ALA A 234 15.54 -25.24 -16.49
C ALA A 234 14.15 -24.69 -16.81
N CYS A 235 13.90 -23.40 -16.53
CA CYS A 235 12.67 -22.68 -16.91
C CYS A 235 12.69 -22.23 -18.39
N GLY A 236 13.72 -22.53 -19.17
CA GLY A 236 13.83 -22.16 -20.59
C GLY A 236 14.28 -20.71 -20.84
N LEU A 237 14.82 -20.04 -19.84
CA LEU A 237 15.36 -18.69 -19.98
C LEU A 237 16.80 -18.73 -20.50
N ASP A 238 17.14 -17.73 -21.35
CA ASP A 238 18.52 -17.55 -21.80
C ASP A 238 19.39 -16.98 -20.66
N VAL A 239 20.31 -17.78 -20.16
CA VAL A 239 21.19 -17.45 -19.02
C VAL A 239 22.59 -17.08 -19.47
N THR A 240 22.82 -16.82 -20.76
CA THR A 240 24.13 -16.49 -21.32
C THR A 240 24.77 -15.31 -20.56
N GLY A 241 26.00 -15.49 -20.12
CA GLY A 241 26.79 -14.45 -19.44
C GLY A 241 26.58 -14.39 -17.92
N LEU A 242 25.64 -15.13 -17.34
CA LEU A 242 25.40 -15.13 -15.89
C LEU A 242 26.46 -15.90 -15.09
N ASP A 243 27.10 -16.88 -15.70
CA ASP A 243 28.18 -17.69 -15.09
C ASP A 243 29.46 -16.88 -14.86
N ASN A 244 29.69 -15.86 -15.69
CA ASN A 244 30.85 -14.99 -15.56
C ASN A 244 30.53 -13.52 -15.88
N PRO A 245 29.72 -12.85 -15.02
CA PRO A 245 29.24 -11.48 -15.27
C PRO A 245 30.35 -10.41 -15.21
N GLY A 246 31.56 -10.73 -14.73
CA GLY A 246 32.66 -9.79 -14.57
C GLY A 246 32.29 -8.64 -13.62
N ARG A 247 32.33 -7.39 -14.13
CA ARG A 247 31.92 -6.17 -13.41
C ARG A 247 30.51 -5.70 -13.80
N GLN A 248 29.81 -6.44 -14.67
CA GLN A 248 28.48 -6.06 -15.11
C GLN A 248 27.48 -6.38 -14.00
N LEU A 249 26.64 -5.40 -13.67
CA LEU A 249 25.53 -5.56 -12.73
C LEU A 249 24.22 -5.88 -13.45
N ILE A 250 24.15 -5.65 -14.75
CA ILE A 250 22.98 -5.91 -15.58
C ILE A 250 23.43 -6.69 -16.82
N ILE A 251 22.78 -7.83 -17.08
CA ILE A 251 22.97 -8.66 -18.24
C ILE A 251 21.65 -8.72 -19.01
N ARG A 252 21.70 -8.40 -20.31
CA ARG A 252 20.51 -8.36 -21.18
C ARG A 252 20.56 -9.47 -22.20
N ASN A 253 19.58 -10.37 -22.11
CA ASN A 253 19.36 -11.45 -23.06
C ASN A 253 17.99 -11.27 -23.75
N PRO A 254 17.70 -11.95 -24.87
CA PRO A 254 16.41 -11.85 -25.54
C PRO A 254 15.26 -12.16 -24.60
N GLY A 255 14.38 -11.19 -24.37
CA GLY A 255 13.19 -11.33 -23.51
C GLY A 255 13.46 -11.28 -22.00
N VAL A 256 14.71 -11.20 -21.54
CA VAL A 256 15.03 -11.18 -20.09
C VAL A 256 16.20 -10.25 -19.78
N GLU A 257 16.10 -9.52 -18.68
CA GLU A 257 17.17 -8.69 -18.10
C GLU A 257 17.48 -9.21 -16.70
N TYR A 258 18.74 -9.56 -16.45
CA TYR A 258 19.19 -10.02 -15.14
C TYR A 258 19.91 -8.90 -14.40
N ILE A 259 19.59 -8.74 -13.14
CA ILE A 259 20.23 -7.77 -12.24
C ILE A 259 21.00 -8.56 -11.19
N ILE A 260 22.31 -8.42 -11.19
CA ILE A 260 23.19 -9.12 -10.23
C ILE A 260 23.20 -8.34 -8.92
N VAL A 261 22.66 -8.94 -7.86
CA VAL A 261 22.47 -8.29 -6.55
C VAL A 261 23.13 -9.11 -5.43
N ARG A 262 23.39 -8.46 -4.31
CA ARG A 262 23.82 -9.19 -3.11
C ARG A 262 22.60 -9.85 -2.45
N PRO A 263 22.75 -11.02 -1.79
CA PRO A 263 21.65 -11.70 -1.11
C PRO A 263 20.90 -10.82 -0.08
N SER A 264 21.59 -9.83 0.50
CA SER A 264 21.00 -8.85 1.43
C SER A 264 20.18 -7.74 0.75
N GLU A 265 20.15 -7.70 -0.57
CA GLU A 265 19.46 -6.67 -1.39
C GLU A 265 18.23 -7.27 -2.13
N ILE A 266 17.97 -8.56 -1.92
CA ILE A 266 16.79 -9.29 -2.37
C ILE A 266 15.82 -9.39 -1.18
#